data_816d9a3dc916991229eff4f1167c0135
#
_entry.id   816d9a3dc916991229eff4f1167c0135
#
_cell.length_a   1.000
_cell.length_b   1.000
_cell.length_c   1.000
_cell.angle_alpha   90.00
_cell.angle_beta   90.00
_cell.angle_gamma   90.00
#
_symmetry.space_group_name_H-M   'P 1'
#
loop_
_entity.id
_entity.type
_entity.pdbx_description
1 polymer ?
#
loop_
_entity_poly.entity_id
_entity_poly.type
_entity_poly.pdbx_seq_one_letter_code
_entity_poly.pdbx_strand_id
1 'polypeptide(L)' 'MEVNIALLTVTDTRTLATDKSGAILVKKIKEQNHKLVDRKIVKDDKNEIVKTLSDWIKNDKLDVIITTG' A
#
# COMPACT_ATOMS: atom_id res chain seq x y z
N MET A 1 20.09 -0.52 -1.46
CA MET A 1 19.48 -0.55 -0.13
C MET A 1 18.04 -1.04 -0.23
N GLU A 2 17.68 -2.08 0.50
CA GLU A 2 16.32 -2.61 0.48
C GLU A 2 15.43 -1.86 1.48
N VAL A 3 14.25 -1.45 1.02
CA VAL A 3 13.26 -0.75 1.83
C VAL A 3 12.00 -1.60 1.92
N ASN A 4 11.44 -1.71 3.11
CA ASN A 4 10.17 -2.42 3.32
C ASN A 4 9.01 -1.45 3.14
N ILE A 5 8.15 -1.72 2.17
CA ILE A 5 7.11 -0.81 1.70
C ILE A 5 5.73 -1.44 1.87
N ALA A 6 4.77 -0.65 2.34
CA ALA A 6 3.35 -0.98 2.28
C ALA A 6 2.65 -0.04 1.30
N LEU A 7 1.73 -0.57 0.53
CA LEU A 7 0.97 0.17 -0.48
C LEU A 7 -0.50 0.20 -0.12
N LEU A 8 -1.06 1.39 0.01
CA LEU A 8 -2.47 1.61 0.28
C LEU A 8 -3.13 2.28 -0.93
N THR A 9 -4.14 1.62 -1.48
CA THR A 9 -4.99 2.21 -2.52
C THR A 9 -6.32 2.62 -1.92
N VAL A 10 -6.69 3.88 -2.07
CA VAL A 10 -7.95 4.44 -1.58
C VAL A 10 -8.91 4.58 -2.76
N THR A 11 -9.95 3.77 -2.80
CA THR A 11 -10.91 3.78 -3.91
C THR A 11 -12.22 3.11 -3.49
N ASP A 12 -13.33 3.59 -4.04
CA ASP A 12 -14.65 3.01 -3.76
C ASP A 12 -15.02 1.88 -4.71
N THR A 13 -14.33 1.73 -5.83
CA THR A 13 -14.77 0.85 -6.92
C THR A 13 -13.77 -0.22 -7.33
N ARG A 14 -12.49 -0.07 -6.98
CA ARG A 14 -11.46 -1.02 -7.40
C ARG A 14 -11.27 -2.15 -6.41
N THR A 15 -10.83 -3.28 -6.93
CA THR A 15 -10.35 -4.41 -6.13
C THR A 15 -8.88 -4.64 -6.43
N LEU A 16 -8.23 -5.56 -5.72
CA LEU A 16 -6.84 -5.92 -6.05
C LEU A 16 -6.70 -6.40 -7.49
N ALA A 17 -7.73 -7.08 -8.01
CA ALA A 17 -7.71 -7.58 -9.39
C ALA A 17 -7.86 -6.47 -10.43
N THR A 18 -8.54 -5.36 -10.10
CA THR A 18 -8.81 -4.26 -11.03
C THR A 18 -7.93 -3.04 -10.81
N ASP A 19 -7.13 -3.02 -9.75
CA ASP A 19 -6.24 -1.90 -9.45
C ASP A 19 -4.96 -1.95 -10.28
N LYS A 20 -5.05 -1.48 -11.51
CA LYS A 20 -3.92 -1.48 -12.44
C LYS A 20 -2.79 -0.55 -11.99
N SER A 21 -3.12 0.60 -11.43
CA SER A 21 -2.13 1.56 -10.92
C SER A 21 -1.34 0.97 -9.77
N GLY A 22 -2.02 0.31 -8.85
CA GLY A 22 -1.36 -0.38 -7.75
C GLY A 22 -0.47 -1.52 -8.22
N ALA A 23 -0.92 -2.28 -9.21
CA ALA A 23 -0.11 -3.36 -9.80
C ALA A 23 1.18 -2.84 -10.43
N ILE A 24 1.11 -1.70 -11.12
CA ILE A 24 2.29 -1.05 -11.71
C ILE A 24 3.27 -0.61 -10.61
N LEU A 25 2.75 -0.05 -9.53
CA LEU A 25 3.59 0.35 -8.39
C LEU A 25 4.25 -0.85 -7.72
N VAL A 26 3.54 -1.95 -7.55
CA VAL A 26 4.10 -3.19 -7.02
C VAL A 26 5.26 -3.67 -7.88
N LYS A 27 5.07 -3.64 -9.20
CA LYS A 27 6.13 -4.03 -10.14
C LYS A 27 7.36 -3.13 -10.00
N LYS A 28 7.17 -1.81 -9.92
CA LYS A 28 8.27 -0.86 -9.75
C LYS A 28 9.01 -1.06 -8.43
N ILE A 29 8.29 -1.31 -7.35
CA ILE A 29 8.87 -1.59 -6.04
C ILE A 29 9.81 -2.79 -6.14
N LYS A 30 9.36 -3.86 -6.77
CA LYS A 30 10.17 -5.08 -6.96
C LYS A 30 11.36 -4.85 -7.88
N GLU A 31 11.18 -4.09 -8.96
CA GLU A 31 12.26 -3.77 -9.89
C GLU A 31 13.39 -2.96 -9.24
N GLN A 32 13.07 -2.16 -8.25
CA GLN A 32 14.05 -1.38 -7.50
C GLN A 32 14.66 -2.15 -6.33
N ASN A 33 14.41 -3.45 -6.25
CA ASN A 33 14.91 -4.33 -5.19
C ASN A 33 14.40 -3.97 -3.80
N HIS A 34 13.22 -3.36 -3.72
CA HIS A 34 12.53 -3.12 -2.46
C HIS A 34 11.53 -4.23 -2.20
N LYS A 35 11.15 -4.38 -0.93
CA LYS A 35 10.21 -5.42 -0.53
C LYS A 35 8.83 -4.84 -0.30
N LEU A 36 7.82 -5.40 -0.96
CA LEU A 36 6.43 -5.10 -0.67
C LEU A 36 5.97 -5.99 0.49
N VAL A 37 5.79 -5.38 1.66
CA VAL A 37 5.40 -6.09 2.88
C VAL A 37 3.88 -6.32 2.92
N ASP A 38 3.12 -5.31 2.53
CA ASP A 38 1.66 -5.39 2.53
C ASP A 38 1.06 -4.49 1.45
N ARG A 39 -0.13 -4.86 0.99
CA ARG A 39 -0.88 -4.10 -0.01
C ARG A 39 -2.35 -4.20 0.35
N LYS A 40 -3.00 -3.05 0.53
CA LYS A 40 -4.44 -3.01 0.84
C LYS A 40 -5.18 -2.02 -0.03
N ILE A 41 -6.45 -2.32 -0.26
CA ILE A 41 -7.39 -1.39 -0.87
C ILE A 41 -8.45 -1.10 0.18
N VAL A 42 -8.70 0.18 0.41
CA VAL A 42 -9.75 0.65 1.31
C VAL A 42 -10.64 1.63 0.58
N LYS A 43 -11.88 1.73 1.04
CA LYS A 43 -12.79 2.75 0.55
C LYS A 43 -12.33 4.12 0.97
N ASP A 44 -12.80 5.16 0.27
CA ASP A 44 -12.54 6.55 0.64
C ASP A 44 -13.34 6.89 1.91
N ASP A 45 -12.96 6.27 2.99
CA ASP A 45 -13.55 6.41 4.32
C ASP A 45 -12.43 6.72 5.30
N LYS A 46 -12.54 7.88 5.94
CA LYS A 46 -11.54 8.35 6.88
C LYS A 46 -11.21 7.32 7.96
N ASN A 47 -12.22 6.64 8.49
CA ASN A 47 -12.02 5.67 9.57
C ASN A 47 -11.22 4.46 9.09
N GLU A 48 -11.50 3.95 7.89
CA GLU A 48 -10.75 2.83 7.31
C GLU A 48 -9.32 3.21 6.97
N ILE A 49 -9.13 4.40 6.43
CA ILE A 49 -7.79 4.91 6.11
C ILE A 49 -6.95 5.05 7.38
N VAL A 50 -7.51 5.71 8.40
CA VAL A 50 -6.81 5.92 9.67
C VAL A 50 -6.48 4.59 10.35
N LYS A 51 -7.42 3.65 10.34
CA LYS A 51 -7.21 2.33 10.94
C LYS A 51 -6.05 1.59 10.25
N THR A 52 -6.06 1.56 8.93
CA THR A 52 -5.01 0.89 8.18
C THR A 52 -3.64 1.53 8.41
N LEU A 53 -3.57 2.86 8.35
CA LEU A 53 -2.32 3.57 8.58
C LEU A 53 -1.83 3.37 10.02
N SER A 54 -2.74 3.40 10.99
CA SER A 54 -2.37 3.17 12.40
C SER A 54 -1.80 1.77 12.61
N ASP A 55 -2.40 0.76 11.99
CA ASP A 55 -1.91 -0.61 12.09
C ASP A 55 -0.52 -0.74 11.46
N TRP A 56 -0.30 -0.10 10.33
CA TRP A 56 0.98 -0.14 9.65
C TRP A 56 2.07 0.64 10.38
N ILE A 57 1.73 1.79 10.97
CA ILE A 57 2.69 2.58 11.74
C ILE A 57 3.24 1.80 12.94
N LYS A 58 2.44 0.91 13.50
CA LYS A 58 2.85 0.04 14.60
C LYS A 58 3.80 -1.07 14.18
N ASN A 59 3.93 -1.31 12.88
CA ASN A 59 4.81 -2.34 12.35
C ASN A 59 6.23 -1.80 12.19
N ASP A 60 7.11 -2.16 13.11
CA ASP A 60 8.51 -1.71 13.13
C ASP A 60 9.29 -2.12 11.89
N LYS A 61 8.80 -3.09 11.14
CA LYS A 61 9.48 -3.58 9.93
C LYS A 61 9.18 -2.74 8.70
N LEU A 62 8.15 -1.88 8.75
CA LEU A 62 7.82 -1.01 7.63
C LEU A 62 8.65 0.26 7.66
N ASP A 63 9.25 0.58 6.53
CA ASP A 63 10.05 1.80 6.36
C ASP A 63 9.28 2.91 5.69
N VAL A 64 8.41 2.55 4.73
CA VAL A 64 7.67 3.52 3.90
C VAL A 64 6.25 3.03 3.67
N ILE A 65 5.30 3.95 3.70
CA ILE A 65 3.92 3.71 3.28
C ILE A 65 3.62 4.60 2.08
N ILE A 66 3.22 3.99 0.98
CA ILE A 66 2.82 4.71 -0.23
C ILE A 66 1.30 4.63 -0.34
N THR A 67 0.68 5.79 -0.56
CA THR A 67 -0.76 5.86 -0.80
C THR A 67 -1.03 6.30 -2.22
N THR A 68 -2.06 5.69 -2.83
CA THR A 68 -2.52 6.03 -4.17
C THR A 68 -4.03 5.92 -4.22
N GLY A 69 -4.64 6.55 -5.21
CA GLY A 69 -6.09 6.51 -5.30
C GLY A 69 -6.68 6.97 -6.60
#